data_81ee0b4821f3fe46eac525b3f473d470
#
_entry.id   81ee0b4821f3fe46eac525b3f473d470
#
_cell.length_a   1.000
_cell.length_b   1.000
_cell.length_c   1.000
_cell.angle_alpha   90.00
_cell.angle_beta   90.00
_cell.angle_gamma   90.00
#
_symmetry.space_group_name_H-M   'P 1'
#
loop_
_entity.id
_entity.type
_entity.pdbx_description
1 polymer ?
#
loop_
_entity_poly.entity_id
_entity_poly.type
_entity_poly.pdbx_seq_one_letter_code
_entity_poly.pdbx_strand_id
1 'polypeptide(L)'
;MSRLLFALTIVVFIVAPLKAGGRYLEVKVAPSKEPGELQLGVTYTLWLPDGVTHVRGVIVHQHGCGAGACKGGETAAYDLHWQALAKKHGCALLGPSYHQDDKQNCRLWCDPRNGSHKTFLQALDHFAKEARHPEIATAPWCLWGHSGGGFWASLMQTMYPERIIALWFRSGSALNAWEKGEIERPKIPDAAYDIPMMMNPGAKEKDDKRFAGAWTGTYNLFKLYRAKGAPAGFVPDPRTSHECGDSRYLAIPFFDACLAMRLPESGAKLRPVNRKTAWLATALTDKAEPAATFKGDPDEAVWLPNEAVAKAWMEYVKTGAVSDKSPPIAPRALKLTPIDGAMELTWDADADLESGLQAFIIERDGKEIARLPEKAVGRFGRPLFQGLSYHDTPERPLPAMRYLDKTVTPGGKHRYAVIAVNGVGLRSPRAEAAR
;
A
#
# COMPACT_ATOMS: atom_id res chain seq x y z
N MET A 1 1.68 -33.96 31.99
CA MET A 1 1.40 -33.04 30.83
C MET A 1 2.24 -31.79 31.02
N SER A 2 3.43 -31.80 30.44
CA SER A 2 4.40 -30.69 30.57
C SER A 2 4.12 -29.68 29.46
N ARG A 3 3.72 -28.44 29.84
CA ARG A 3 3.59 -27.34 28.90
C ARG A 3 4.99 -26.78 28.62
N LEU A 4 5.57 -27.10 27.45
CA LEU A 4 6.74 -26.39 26.99
C LEU A 4 6.35 -24.94 26.66
N LEU A 5 6.86 -24.02 27.45
CA LEU A 5 6.87 -22.59 27.13
C LEU A 5 7.97 -22.36 26.09
N PHE A 6 7.58 -22.07 24.85
CA PHE A 6 8.50 -21.60 23.83
C PHE A 6 8.93 -20.17 24.16
N ALA A 7 10.21 -19.95 24.39
CA ALA A 7 10.80 -18.64 24.56
C ALA A 7 10.91 -17.95 23.18
N LEU A 8 10.04 -16.97 22.94
CA LEU A 8 10.12 -16.06 21.81
C LEU A 8 11.28 -15.09 22.06
N THR A 9 12.40 -15.24 21.35
CA THR A 9 13.52 -14.29 21.44
C THR A 9 13.14 -13.05 20.63
N ILE A 10 12.63 -12.03 21.30
CA ILE A 10 12.32 -10.72 20.70
C ILE A 10 13.59 -9.87 20.75
N VAL A 11 14.19 -9.58 19.61
CA VAL A 11 15.25 -8.58 19.48
C VAL A 11 14.62 -7.28 19.00
N VAL A 12 14.47 -6.34 19.92
CA VAL A 12 13.95 -4.99 19.61
C VAL A 12 15.13 -4.14 19.14
N PHE A 13 15.17 -3.81 17.86
CA PHE A 13 16.01 -2.74 17.35
C PHE A 13 15.19 -1.45 17.32
N ILE A 14 15.52 -0.50 18.17
CA ILE A 14 14.99 0.86 18.09
C ILE A 14 15.71 1.53 16.91
N VAL A 15 15.10 1.52 15.73
CA VAL A 15 15.54 2.35 14.62
C VAL A 15 15.13 3.79 14.94
N ALA A 16 16.10 4.70 15.09
CA ALA A 16 15.82 6.12 15.31
C ALA A 16 14.92 6.64 14.17
N PRO A 17 13.83 7.36 14.47
CA PRO A 17 12.82 7.69 13.49
C PRO A 17 13.34 8.70 12.47
N LEU A 18 13.30 8.35 11.20
CA LEU A 18 13.07 9.34 10.14
C LEU A 18 11.67 9.89 10.41
N LYS A 19 11.56 11.15 10.84
CA LYS A 19 10.29 11.79 11.22
C LYS A 19 9.47 12.09 9.97
N ALA A 20 8.70 11.12 9.51
CA ALA A 20 7.52 11.38 8.69
C ALA A 20 6.32 11.20 9.61
N GLY A 21 5.86 12.22 10.30
CA GLY A 21 4.61 12.33 11.07
C GLY A 21 4.03 11.06 11.71
N GLY A 22 4.89 10.13 12.21
CA GLY A 22 4.48 8.86 12.78
C GLY A 22 5.65 8.05 13.33
N ARG A 23 5.34 6.93 13.97
CA ARG A 23 6.35 6.01 14.53
C ARG A 23 6.36 4.67 13.82
N TYR A 24 7.52 4.05 13.77
CA TYR A 24 7.74 2.71 13.22
C TYR A 24 7.94 1.70 14.33
N LEU A 25 7.31 0.55 14.19
CA LEU A 25 7.45 -0.61 15.06
C LEU A 25 7.83 -1.80 14.21
N GLU A 26 8.66 -2.70 14.74
CA GLU A 26 9.11 -3.87 14.02
C GLU A 26 9.04 -5.11 14.91
N VAL A 27 8.55 -6.22 14.36
CA VAL A 27 8.62 -7.53 15.00
C VAL A 27 9.16 -8.57 14.04
N LYS A 28 10.08 -9.40 14.52
CA LYS A 28 10.67 -10.52 13.78
C LYS A 28 10.16 -11.83 14.36
N VAL A 29 9.66 -12.68 13.48
CA VAL A 29 9.24 -14.04 13.83
C VAL A 29 10.24 -15.01 13.20
N ALA A 30 10.83 -15.87 14.02
CA ALA A 30 11.75 -16.90 13.56
C ALA A 30 10.99 -18.02 12.82
N PRO A 31 11.65 -18.73 11.89
CA PRO A 31 11.03 -19.90 11.24
C PRO A 31 10.72 -21.00 12.26
N SER A 32 9.57 -21.67 12.10
CA SER A 32 9.20 -22.84 12.89
C SER A 32 9.51 -24.13 12.13
N LYS A 33 9.72 -25.23 12.86
CA LYS A 33 9.81 -26.57 12.31
C LYS A 33 8.52 -27.37 12.52
N GLU A 34 7.57 -26.81 13.24
CA GLU A 34 6.32 -27.51 13.56
C GLU A 34 5.37 -27.54 12.34
N PRO A 35 4.68 -28.66 12.11
CA PRO A 35 3.71 -28.78 11.03
C PRO A 35 2.59 -27.72 11.15
N GLY A 36 2.25 -27.08 10.03
CA GLY A 36 1.20 -26.05 9.97
C GLY A 36 1.60 -24.70 10.57
N GLU A 37 2.89 -24.52 10.87
CA GLU A 37 3.49 -23.23 11.23
C GLU A 37 4.39 -22.71 10.11
N LEU A 38 4.69 -21.41 10.13
CA LEU A 38 5.50 -20.77 9.11
C LEU A 38 6.96 -21.24 9.19
N GLN A 39 7.41 -21.90 8.13
CA GLN A 39 8.78 -22.44 8.01
C GLN A 39 9.81 -21.40 7.57
N LEU A 40 9.41 -20.17 7.32
CA LEU A 40 10.28 -19.03 6.96
C LEU A 40 10.29 -18.02 8.09
N GLY A 41 11.41 -17.30 8.24
CA GLY A 41 11.41 -16.09 9.04
C GLY A 41 10.58 -15.01 8.36
N VAL A 42 10.01 -14.11 9.16
CA VAL A 42 9.30 -12.94 8.66
C VAL A 42 9.55 -11.72 9.55
N THR A 43 9.75 -10.58 8.92
CA THR A 43 9.80 -9.28 9.59
C THR A 43 8.53 -8.51 9.22
N TYR A 44 7.81 -8.05 10.23
CA TYR A 44 6.68 -7.14 10.05
C TYR A 44 7.10 -5.75 10.49
N THR A 45 6.91 -4.76 9.63
CA THR A 45 7.14 -3.35 9.95
C THR A 45 5.81 -2.60 9.90
N LEU A 46 5.43 -2.00 11.02
CA LEU A 46 4.20 -1.19 11.15
C LEU A 46 4.59 0.28 11.24
N TRP A 47 3.92 1.13 10.45
CA TRP A 47 3.89 2.57 10.66
C TRP A 47 2.56 2.99 11.27
N LEU A 48 2.64 3.85 12.28
CA LEU A 48 1.49 4.40 12.99
C LEU A 48 1.54 5.92 12.92
N PRO A 49 0.51 6.61 12.38
CA PRO A 49 0.52 8.07 12.30
C PRO A 49 0.52 8.72 13.68
N ASP A 50 1.22 9.85 13.80
CA ASP A 50 1.21 10.66 15.02
C ASP A 50 -0.19 11.19 15.34
N GLY A 51 -0.51 11.26 16.62
CA GLY A 51 -1.79 11.81 17.10
C GLY A 51 -3.02 10.93 16.88
N VAL A 52 -2.86 9.71 16.32
CA VAL A 52 -3.98 8.78 16.24
C VAL A 52 -4.37 8.34 17.66
N THR A 53 -5.63 8.54 18.03
CA THR A 53 -6.16 8.15 19.34
C THR A 53 -6.80 6.76 19.31
N HIS A 54 -7.21 6.30 18.12
CA HIS A 54 -7.80 4.99 17.88
C HIS A 54 -7.48 4.52 16.46
N VAL A 55 -6.81 3.37 16.34
CA VAL A 55 -6.45 2.77 15.05
C VAL A 55 -7.67 2.07 14.45
N ARG A 56 -8.23 2.63 13.39
CA ARG A 56 -9.50 2.18 12.80
C ARG A 56 -9.37 0.99 11.86
N GLY A 57 -8.17 0.75 11.33
CA GLY A 57 -7.87 -0.32 10.40
C GLY A 57 -6.38 -0.47 10.16
N VAL A 58 -5.99 -1.53 9.44
CA VAL A 58 -4.61 -1.77 9.01
C VAL A 58 -4.59 -1.92 7.49
N ILE A 59 -3.79 -1.10 6.82
CA ILE A 59 -3.49 -1.26 5.40
C ILE A 59 -2.26 -2.17 5.31
N VAL A 60 -2.41 -3.30 4.63
CA VAL A 60 -1.34 -4.30 4.47
C VAL A 60 -0.84 -4.25 3.03
N HIS A 61 0.45 -3.98 2.86
CA HIS A 61 1.11 -3.89 1.56
C HIS A 61 2.03 -5.09 1.38
N GLN A 62 1.49 -6.19 0.80
CA GLN A 62 2.15 -7.48 0.67
C GLN A 62 2.75 -7.69 -0.72
N HIS A 63 4.07 -7.79 -0.78
CA HIS A 63 4.79 -8.06 -2.02
C HIS A 63 4.77 -9.54 -2.43
N GLY A 64 5.37 -9.83 -3.60
CA GLY A 64 5.37 -11.13 -4.22
C GLY A 64 6.46 -12.08 -3.71
N CYS A 65 6.68 -13.15 -4.46
CA CYS A 65 7.60 -14.24 -4.15
C CYS A 65 9.04 -13.94 -4.61
N GLY A 66 10.00 -14.58 -3.94
CA GLY A 66 11.43 -14.46 -4.19
C GLY A 66 12.10 -13.41 -3.31
N ALA A 67 13.40 -13.55 -3.08
CA ALA A 67 14.16 -12.73 -2.15
C ALA A 67 14.07 -11.22 -2.46
N GLY A 68 14.15 -10.86 -3.74
CA GLY A 68 14.05 -9.46 -4.17
C GLY A 68 12.66 -8.86 -3.96
N ALA A 69 11.59 -9.65 -4.16
CA ALA A 69 10.21 -9.22 -3.94
C ALA A 69 9.90 -9.09 -2.46
N CYS A 70 10.24 -10.09 -1.67
CA CYS A 70 9.98 -10.09 -0.23
C CYS A 70 10.62 -8.90 0.50
N LYS A 71 11.81 -8.46 0.08
CA LYS A 71 12.47 -7.25 0.61
C LYS A 71 11.65 -5.98 0.44
N GLY A 72 10.74 -5.92 -0.53
CA GLY A 72 9.82 -4.80 -0.67
C GLY A 72 8.97 -4.56 0.57
N GLY A 73 8.62 -5.61 1.32
CA GLY A 73 7.93 -5.50 2.60
C GLY A 73 8.70 -4.71 3.66
N GLU A 74 10.04 -4.75 3.66
CA GLU A 74 10.87 -4.00 4.61
C GLU A 74 10.69 -2.49 4.51
N THR A 75 10.36 -1.97 3.33
CA THR A 75 10.20 -0.54 3.08
C THR A 75 8.76 -0.11 2.80
N ALA A 76 7.83 -1.06 2.71
CA ALA A 76 6.41 -0.76 2.43
C ALA A 76 5.79 0.22 3.45
N ALA A 77 6.09 0.04 4.74
CA ALA A 77 5.63 0.93 5.80
C ALA A 77 6.24 2.35 5.73
N TYR A 78 7.31 2.55 4.97
CA TYR A 78 7.97 3.85 4.78
C TYR A 78 7.47 4.62 3.54
N ASP A 79 6.52 4.06 2.81
CA ASP A 79 5.99 4.69 1.60
C ASP A 79 5.05 5.85 1.95
N LEU A 80 5.49 7.08 1.65
CA LEU A 80 4.76 8.30 1.99
C LEU A 80 3.38 8.39 1.34
N HIS A 81 3.20 7.83 0.16
CA HIS A 81 1.91 7.84 -0.54
C HIS A 81 0.89 6.92 0.17
N TRP A 82 1.32 5.71 0.56
CA TRP A 82 0.51 4.80 1.36
C TRP A 82 0.29 5.30 2.80
N GLN A 83 1.29 5.99 3.39
CA GLN A 83 1.15 6.65 4.69
C GLN A 83 0.09 7.75 4.66
N ALA A 84 0.02 8.54 3.58
CA ALA A 84 -1.00 9.59 3.43
C ALA A 84 -2.41 8.99 3.47
N LEU A 85 -2.65 7.86 2.78
CA LEU A 85 -3.92 7.14 2.83
C LEU A 85 -4.22 6.61 4.25
N ALA A 86 -3.25 5.98 4.88
CA ALA A 86 -3.41 5.44 6.23
C ALA A 86 -3.74 6.56 7.24
N LYS A 87 -3.01 7.67 7.19
CA LYS A 87 -3.23 8.84 8.05
C LYS A 87 -4.62 9.44 7.87
N LYS A 88 -5.08 9.60 6.62
CA LYS A 88 -6.42 10.15 6.31
C LYS A 88 -7.54 9.39 7.03
N HIS A 89 -7.40 8.08 7.17
CA HIS A 89 -8.43 7.21 7.75
C HIS A 89 -8.15 6.78 9.19
N GLY A 90 -7.07 7.26 9.82
CA GLY A 90 -6.66 6.82 11.15
C GLY A 90 -6.28 5.34 11.18
N CYS A 91 -5.68 4.84 10.11
CA CYS A 91 -5.21 3.47 9.96
C CYS A 91 -3.70 3.37 10.21
N ALA A 92 -3.24 2.16 10.55
CA ALA A 92 -1.83 1.81 10.46
C ALA A 92 -1.46 1.29 9.06
N LEU A 93 -0.18 1.35 8.69
CA LEU A 93 0.37 0.78 7.46
C LEU A 93 1.36 -0.33 7.82
N LEU A 94 1.16 -1.52 7.28
CA LEU A 94 1.93 -2.72 7.59
C LEU A 94 2.62 -3.28 6.33
N GLY A 95 3.92 -3.53 6.42
CA GLY A 95 4.72 -4.22 5.41
C GLY A 95 5.30 -5.53 5.94
N PRO A 96 4.79 -6.70 5.51
CA PRO A 96 5.41 -7.99 5.78
C PRO A 96 6.58 -8.27 4.84
N SER A 97 7.71 -8.73 5.36
CA SER A 97 8.87 -9.18 4.59
C SER A 97 9.23 -10.61 4.99
N TYR A 98 8.87 -11.57 4.15
CA TYR A 98 9.24 -12.98 4.36
C TYR A 98 10.69 -13.22 3.95
N HIS A 99 11.45 -13.93 4.78
CA HIS A 99 12.85 -14.27 4.52
C HIS A 99 12.92 -15.47 3.59
N GLN A 100 12.47 -15.29 2.36
CA GLN A 100 12.41 -16.32 1.33
C GLN A 100 13.61 -16.20 0.38
N ASP A 101 14.33 -17.31 0.19
CA ASP A 101 15.33 -17.42 -0.87
C ASP A 101 14.67 -17.68 -2.23
N ASP A 102 15.32 -17.29 -3.34
CA ASP A 102 14.77 -17.42 -4.69
C ASP A 102 14.44 -18.86 -5.11
N LYS A 103 15.13 -19.84 -4.53
CA LYS A 103 14.92 -21.27 -4.80
C LYS A 103 13.85 -21.91 -3.93
N GLN A 104 13.38 -21.22 -2.89
CA GLN A 104 12.37 -21.76 -1.98
C GLN A 104 10.97 -21.65 -2.58
N ASN A 105 10.12 -22.63 -2.24
CA ASN A 105 8.74 -22.63 -2.68
C ASN A 105 7.98 -21.45 -2.03
N CYS A 106 7.43 -20.58 -2.87
CA CYS A 106 6.65 -19.45 -2.43
C CYS A 106 5.44 -19.83 -1.56
N ARG A 107 4.86 -20.99 -1.79
CA ARG A 107 3.70 -21.48 -1.03
C ARG A 107 3.98 -21.69 0.45
N LEU A 108 5.24 -21.75 0.87
CA LEU A 108 5.60 -21.78 2.28
C LEU A 108 5.02 -20.59 3.07
N TRP A 109 4.77 -19.45 2.39
CA TRP A 109 4.14 -18.29 3.02
C TRP A 109 2.92 -17.76 2.26
N CYS A 110 2.92 -17.78 0.91
CA CYS A 110 1.82 -17.20 0.16
C CYS A 110 0.52 -18.01 0.25
N ASP A 111 0.59 -19.29 0.61
CA ASP A 111 -0.55 -20.02 1.13
C ASP A 111 -0.63 -19.77 2.66
N PRO A 112 -1.56 -18.94 3.14
CA PRO A 112 -1.62 -18.57 4.55
C PRO A 112 -1.85 -19.75 5.48
N ARG A 113 -2.40 -20.87 4.98
CA ARG A 113 -2.64 -22.11 5.74
C ARG A 113 -1.35 -22.79 6.17
N ASN A 114 -0.20 -22.45 5.55
CA ASN A 114 1.14 -22.87 5.95
C ASN A 114 1.73 -22.00 7.08
N GLY A 115 0.88 -21.35 7.87
CA GLY A 115 1.25 -20.66 9.11
C GLY A 115 1.43 -19.14 8.97
N SER A 116 1.50 -18.56 7.77
CA SER A 116 1.69 -17.11 7.63
C SER A 116 0.51 -16.29 8.15
N HIS A 117 -0.73 -16.83 8.14
CA HIS A 117 -1.87 -16.18 8.79
C HIS A 117 -1.69 -16.10 10.31
N LYS A 118 -1.11 -17.14 10.93
CA LYS A 118 -0.88 -17.17 12.38
C LYS A 118 0.15 -16.13 12.79
N THR A 119 1.28 -16.07 12.07
CA THR A 119 2.33 -15.08 12.36
C THR A 119 1.86 -13.65 12.10
N PHE A 120 1.00 -13.43 11.09
CA PHE A 120 0.36 -12.14 10.85
C PHE A 120 -0.52 -11.70 12.04
N LEU A 121 -1.37 -12.58 12.56
CA LEU A 121 -2.18 -12.28 13.75
C LEU A 121 -1.33 -12.04 15.00
N GLN A 122 -0.29 -12.85 15.20
CA GLN A 122 0.68 -12.66 16.30
C GLN A 122 1.38 -11.30 16.21
N ALA A 123 1.75 -10.87 14.99
CA ALA A 123 2.33 -9.55 14.77
C ALA A 123 1.36 -8.41 15.15
N LEU A 124 0.08 -8.52 14.78
CA LEU A 124 -0.94 -7.55 15.17
C LEU A 124 -1.12 -7.50 16.70
N ASP A 125 -1.14 -8.65 17.37
CA ASP A 125 -1.20 -8.74 18.84
C ASP A 125 0.03 -8.10 19.51
N HIS A 126 1.21 -8.29 18.92
CA HIS A 126 2.45 -7.68 19.39
C HIS A 126 2.38 -6.16 19.26
N PHE A 127 2.02 -5.65 18.07
CA PHE A 127 1.90 -4.22 17.83
C PHE A 127 0.81 -3.55 18.66
N ALA A 128 -0.30 -4.24 18.93
CA ALA A 128 -1.34 -3.76 19.82
C ALA A 128 -0.81 -3.43 21.22
N LYS A 129 0.06 -4.29 21.75
CA LYS A 129 0.69 -4.12 23.07
C LYS A 129 1.77 -3.04 23.04
N GLU A 130 2.70 -3.11 22.07
CA GLU A 130 3.84 -2.20 21.95
C GLU A 130 3.40 -0.77 21.64
N ALA A 131 2.41 -0.62 20.74
CA ALA A 131 1.84 0.67 20.39
C ALA A 131 0.95 1.25 21.49
N ARG A 132 0.48 0.44 22.43
CA ARG A 132 -0.60 0.78 23.40
C ARG A 132 -1.92 1.12 22.70
N HIS A 133 -2.20 0.42 21.60
CA HIS A 133 -3.40 0.49 20.79
C HIS A 133 -4.03 -0.91 20.69
N PRO A 134 -4.76 -1.37 21.72
CA PRO A 134 -5.28 -2.74 21.78
C PRO A 134 -6.19 -3.09 20.62
N GLU A 135 -6.81 -2.11 20.00
CA GLU A 135 -7.67 -2.28 18.81
C GLU A 135 -6.93 -2.82 17.59
N ILE A 136 -5.61 -2.66 17.46
CA ILE A 136 -4.81 -3.19 16.34
C ILE A 136 -4.99 -4.71 16.22
N ALA A 137 -5.08 -5.43 17.34
CA ALA A 137 -5.25 -6.88 17.35
C ALA A 137 -6.52 -7.33 16.62
N THR A 138 -7.58 -6.53 16.65
CA THR A 138 -8.90 -6.85 16.07
C THR A 138 -9.32 -5.94 14.93
N ALA A 139 -8.53 -4.92 14.60
CA ALA A 139 -8.81 -3.98 13.53
C ALA A 139 -9.03 -4.67 12.18
N PRO A 140 -9.93 -4.15 11.33
CA PRO A 140 -10.13 -4.67 9.98
C PRO A 140 -9.01 -4.24 9.02
N TRP A 141 -8.92 -4.92 7.85
CA TRP A 141 -7.79 -4.80 6.93
C TRP A 141 -8.18 -4.37 5.52
N CYS A 142 -7.35 -3.50 4.91
CA CYS A 142 -7.22 -3.42 3.45
C CYS A 142 -6.00 -4.23 3.04
N LEU A 143 -6.14 -5.16 2.09
CA LEU A 143 -5.02 -5.99 1.63
C LEU A 143 -4.68 -5.63 0.18
N TRP A 144 -3.53 -5.00 -0.01
CA TRP A 144 -2.89 -4.86 -1.32
C TRP A 144 -1.89 -6.00 -1.47
N GLY A 145 -2.06 -6.82 -2.50
CA GLY A 145 -1.20 -7.97 -2.75
C GLY A 145 -0.67 -8.04 -4.17
N HIS A 146 0.67 -8.12 -4.34
CA HIS A 146 1.31 -8.34 -5.62
C HIS A 146 1.74 -9.81 -5.77
N SER A 147 1.45 -10.45 -6.91
CA SER A 147 1.93 -11.81 -7.22
C SER A 147 1.59 -12.81 -6.10
N GLY A 148 2.60 -13.36 -5.41
CA GLY A 148 2.40 -14.19 -4.22
C GLY A 148 1.62 -13.50 -3.10
N GLY A 149 1.72 -12.17 -2.96
CA GLY A 149 0.88 -11.39 -2.05
C GLY A 149 -0.60 -11.37 -2.45
N GLY A 150 -0.89 -11.35 -3.75
CA GLY A 150 -2.26 -11.53 -4.27
C GLY A 150 -2.78 -12.95 -4.04
N PHE A 151 -1.91 -13.95 -4.17
CA PHE A 151 -2.23 -15.33 -3.81
C PHE A 151 -2.61 -15.42 -2.32
N TRP A 152 -1.79 -14.85 -1.44
CA TRP A 152 -2.04 -14.78 0.00
C TRP A 152 -3.36 -14.09 0.32
N ALA A 153 -3.61 -12.91 -0.25
CA ALA A 153 -4.84 -12.15 -0.06
C ALA A 153 -6.09 -12.91 -0.52
N SER A 154 -5.98 -13.70 -1.61
CA SER A 154 -7.09 -14.54 -2.13
C SER A 154 -7.54 -15.60 -1.12
N LEU A 155 -6.65 -16.12 -0.30
CA LEU A 155 -6.97 -17.11 0.71
C LEU A 155 -7.31 -16.46 2.06
N MET A 156 -6.65 -15.36 2.43
CA MET A 156 -6.98 -14.62 3.65
C MET A 156 -8.44 -14.15 3.68
N GLN A 157 -8.98 -13.71 2.56
CA GLN A 157 -10.40 -13.31 2.48
C GLN A 157 -11.39 -14.46 2.68
N THR A 158 -10.99 -15.70 2.37
CA THR A 158 -11.84 -16.86 2.65
C THR A 158 -11.77 -17.32 4.10
N MET A 159 -10.69 -16.97 4.80
CA MET A 159 -10.46 -17.32 6.20
C MET A 159 -11.02 -16.26 7.17
N TYR A 160 -10.96 -14.98 6.78
CA TYR A 160 -11.29 -13.82 7.65
C TYR A 160 -12.16 -12.77 6.94
N PRO A 161 -13.25 -13.15 6.24
CA PRO A 161 -14.01 -12.22 5.40
C PRO A 161 -14.56 -11.02 6.16
N GLU A 162 -14.94 -11.19 7.44
CA GLU A 162 -15.51 -10.15 8.28
C GLU A 162 -14.49 -9.07 8.68
N ARG A 163 -13.19 -9.37 8.55
CA ARG A 163 -12.09 -8.44 8.84
C ARG A 163 -11.59 -7.69 7.59
N ILE A 164 -12.07 -8.01 6.39
CA ILE A 164 -11.56 -7.41 5.16
C ILE A 164 -12.42 -6.21 4.74
N ILE A 165 -11.79 -5.04 4.71
CA ILE A 165 -12.41 -3.79 4.22
C ILE A 165 -12.48 -3.82 2.69
N ALA A 166 -11.34 -4.07 2.05
CA ALA A 166 -11.18 -4.13 0.60
C ALA A 166 -9.91 -4.91 0.21
N LEU A 167 -9.86 -5.36 -1.05
CA LEU A 167 -8.78 -6.13 -1.63
C LEU A 167 -8.28 -5.50 -2.93
N TRP A 168 -6.97 -5.56 -3.14
CA TRP A 168 -6.32 -5.24 -4.42
C TRP A 168 -5.39 -6.37 -4.82
N PHE A 169 -5.67 -6.97 -5.98
CA PHE A 169 -4.91 -8.08 -6.53
C PHE A 169 -4.03 -7.60 -7.69
N ARG A 170 -2.80 -7.21 -7.38
CA ARG A 170 -1.83 -6.85 -8.41
C ARG A 170 -1.15 -8.12 -8.95
N SER A 171 -1.50 -8.51 -10.19
CA SER A 171 -0.81 -9.58 -10.93
C SER A 171 -0.72 -10.92 -10.18
N GLY A 172 -1.73 -11.27 -9.36
CA GLY A 172 -1.71 -12.52 -8.61
C GLY A 172 -3.02 -12.89 -7.95
N SER A 173 -3.31 -14.20 -7.95
CA SER A 173 -4.40 -14.81 -7.19
C SER A 173 -4.13 -16.30 -6.98
N ALA A 174 -4.82 -16.93 -6.04
CA ALA A 174 -4.72 -18.37 -5.80
C ALA A 174 -5.62 -19.21 -6.72
N LEU A 175 -6.48 -18.58 -7.54
CA LEU A 175 -7.52 -19.27 -8.31
C LEU A 175 -6.96 -20.40 -9.18
N ASN A 176 -5.96 -20.09 -10.01
CA ASN A 176 -5.40 -21.11 -10.91
C ASN A 176 -4.83 -22.32 -10.15
N ALA A 177 -4.27 -22.10 -8.96
CA ALA A 177 -3.70 -23.18 -8.16
C ALA A 177 -4.77 -24.11 -7.60
N TRP A 178 -5.88 -23.58 -7.09
CA TRP A 178 -6.95 -24.44 -6.56
C TRP A 178 -7.76 -25.12 -7.67
N GLU A 179 -7.94 -24.47 -8.84
CA GLU A 179 -8.64 -25.09 -9.96
C GLU A 179 -7.85 -26.22 -10.63
N LYS A 180 -6.52 -26.13 -10.61
CA LYS A 180 -5.63 -27.18 -11.08
C LYS A 180 -5.38 -28.28 -10.04
N GLY A 181 -5.93 -28.16 -8.84
CA GLY A 181 -5.68 -29.11 -7.75
C GLY A 181 -4.26 -29.03 -7.17
N GLU A 182 -3.53 -27.96 -7.43
CA GLU A 182 -2.18 -27.74 -6.88
C GLU A 182 -2.21 -27.36 -5.40
N ILE A 183 -3.34 -26.82 -4.94
CA ILE A 183 -3.70 -26.62 -3.54
C ILE A 183 -5.13 -27.05 -3.32
N GLU A 184 -5.49 -27.37 -2.08
CA GLU A 184 -6.87 -27.62 -1.71
C GLU A 184 -7.73 -26.38 -2.00
N ARG A 185 -8.86 -26.60 -2.67
CA ARG A 185 -9.82 -25.52 -2.98
C ARG A 185 -10.44 -24.98 -1.70
N PRO A 186 -10.33 -23.66 -1.42
CA PRO A 186 -10.95 -23.10 -0.22
C PRO A 186 -12.48 -23.12 -0.34
N LYS A 187 -13.17 -23.32 0.78
CA LYS A 187 -14.58 -22.98 0.86
C LYS A 187 -14.70 -21.45 0.92
N ILE A 188 -15.32 -20.85 -0.07
CA ILE A 188 -15.58 -19.41 -0.10
C ILE A 188 -16.86 -19.14 0.70
N PRO A 189 -16.81 -18.48 1.87
CA PRO A 189 -18.01 -18.14 2.64
C PRO A 189 -18.79 -17.00 1.99
N ASP A 190 -20.10 -16.92 2.22
CA ASP A 190 -20.96 -15.89 1.63
C ASP A 190 -20.47 -14.46 1.94
N ALA A 191 -19.97 -14.22 3.15
CA ALA A 191 -19.40 -12.93 3.55
C ALA A 191 -18.22 -12.46 2.66
N ALA A 192 -17.50 -13.38 2.00
CA ALA A 192 -16.43 -13.02 1.08
C ALA A 192 -16.95 -12.36 -0.21
N TYR A 193 -18.21 -12.62 -0.59
CA TYR A 193 -18.85 -11.98 -1.75
C TYR A 193 -19.33 -10.55 -1.47
N ASP A 194 -19.22 -10.08 -0.22
CA ASP A 194 -19.52 -8.69 0.14
C ASP A 194 -18.27 -7.80 0.25
N ILE A 195 -17.09 -8.35 -0.07
CA ILE A 195 -15.83 -7.60 0.01
C ILE A 195 -15.58 -6.85 -1.30
N PRO A 196 -15.41 -5.51 -1.27
CA PRO A 196 -14.92 -4.76 -2.42
C PRO A 196 -13.53 -5.24 -2.85
N MET A 197 -13.37 -5.54 -4.12
CA MET A 197 -12.08 -6.01 -4.63
C MET A 197 -11.79 -5.52 -6.05
N MET A 198 -10.51 -5.33 -6.35
CA MET A 198 -10.04 -4.94 -7.67
C MET A 198 -8.93 -5.87 -8.13
N MET A 199 -9.08 -6.45 -9.31
CA MET A 199 -8.08 -7.27 -9.99
C MET A 199 -7.32 -6.38 -11.00
N ASN A 200 -5.99 -6.25 -10.80
CA ASN A 200 -5.15 -5.35 -11.57
C ASN A 200 -3.92 -6.08 -12.15
N PRO A 201 -4.09 -6.89 -13.19
CA PRO A 201 -2.94 -7.45 -13.91
C PRO A 201 -2.23 -6.39 -14.75
N GLY A 202 -0.98 -6.62 -15.12
CA GLY A 202 -0.34 -5.86 -16.20
C GLY A 202 -0.90 -6.29 -17.56
N ALA A 203 -1.21 -5.34 -18.44
CA ALA A 203 -1.77 -5.67 -19.74
C ALA A 203 -0.82 -6.55 -20.60
N LYS A 204 0.49 -6.34 -20.45
CA LYS A 204 1.53 -7.10 -21.14
C LYS A 204 1.70 -8.54 -20.62
N GLU A 205 1.15 -8.88 -19.45
CA GLU A 205 1.17 -10.25 -18.94
C GLU A 205 0.38 -11.21 -19.82
N LYS A 206 -0.65 -10.73 -20.51
CA LYS A 206 -1.53 -11.55 -21.35
C LYS A 206 -0.73 -12.38 -22.36
N ASP A 207 0.30 -11.79 -22.93
CA ASP A 207 1.13 -12.39 -23.98
C ASP A 207 2.52 -12.83 -23.45
N ASP A 208 2.76 -12.72 -22.14
CA ASP A 208 4.01 -13.11 -21.51
C ASP A 208 4.04 -14.62 -21.22
N LYS A 209 5.05 -15.33 -21.72
CA LYS A 209 5.18 -16.79 -21.56
C LYS A 209 5.23 -17.25 -20.10
N ARG A 210 5.77 -16.41 -19.20
CA ARG A 210 5.92 -16.72 -17.78
C ARG A 210 4.70 -16.28 -16.98
N PHE A 211 4.11 -15.14 -17.32
CA PHE A 211 3.15 -14.45 -16.49
C PHE A 211 1.71 -14.43 -17.03
N ALA A 212 1.42 -15.04 -18.19
CA ALA A 212 0.05 -15.16 -18.69
C ALA A 212 -0.92 -15.81 -17.70
N GLY A 213 -0.40 -16.69 -16.83
CA GLY A 213 -1.18 -17.27 -15.73
C GLY A 213 -1.64 -16.25 -14.67
N ALA A 214 -0.90 -15.16 -14.45
CA ALA A 214 -1.31 -14.08 -13.55
C ALA A 214 -2.47 -13.28 -14.14
N TRP A 215 -2.42 -12.99 -15.44
CA TRP A 215 -3.55 -12.38 -16.16
C TRP A 215 -4.81 -13.25 -16.08
N THR A 216 -4.73 -14.51 -16.52
CA THR A 216 -5.89 -15.41 -16.56
C THR A 216 -6.44 -15.68 -15.17
N GLY A 217 -5.58 -15.85 -14.17
CA GLY A 217 -6.00 -16.08 -12.79
C GLY A 217 -6.75 -14.90 -12.18
N THR A 218 -6.28 -13.69 -12.41
CA THR A 218 -6.99 -12.49 -11.91
C THR A 218 -8.28 -12.22 -12.69
N TYR A 219 -8.30 -12.41 -14.01
CA TYR A 219 -9.51 -12.24 -14.81
C TYR A 219 -10.59 -13.28 -14.47
N ASN A 220 -10.21 -14.52 -14.28
CA ASN A 220 -11.14 -15.58 -13.89
C ASN A 220 -11.64 -15.39 -12.44
N LEU A 221 -10.78 -14.89 -11.53
CA LEU A 221 -11.22 -14.54 -10.18
C LEU A 221 -12.26 -13.41 -10.21
N PHE A 222 -12.05 -12.38 -11.02
CA PHE A 222 -13.03 -11.33 -11.26
C PHE A 222 -14.39 -11.93 -11.69
N LYS A 223 -14.41 -12.76 -12.72
CA LYS A 223 -15.63 -13.39 -13.21
C LYS A 223 -16.31 -14.26 -12.16
N LEU A 224 -15.55 -15.08 -11.42
CA LEU A 224 -16.06 -15.94 -10.38
C LEU A 224 -16.84 -15.14 -9.31
N TYR A 225 -16.27 -14.00 -8.88
CA TYR A 225 -16.90 -13.17 -7.87
C TYR A 225 -18.06 -12.35 -8.42
N ARG A 226 -17.95 -11.81 -9.64
CA ARG A 226 -19.06 -11.08 -10.28
C ARG A 226 -20.28 -11.93 -10.51
N ALA A 227 -20.13 -13.17 -10.94
CA ALA A 227 -21.23 -14.13 -11.11
C ALA A 227 -22.00 -14.44 -9.78
N LYS A 228 -21.46 -13.99 -8.63
CA LYS A 228 -22.12 -14.03 -7.32
C LYS A 228 -22.59 -12.64 -6.87
N GLY A 229 -22.58 -11.65 -7.76
CA GLY A 229 -22.97 -10.27 -7.46
C GLY A 229 -21.96 -9.53 -6.55
N ALA A 230 -20.73 -10.06 -6.33
CA ALA A 230 -19.73 -9.42 -5.48
C ALA A 230 -19.29 -8.06 -6.04
N PRO A 231 -18.92 -7.08 -5.20
CA PRO A 231 -18.43 -5.77 -5.62
C PRO A 231 -16.98 -5.88 -6.13
N ALA A 232 -16.78 -6.61 -7.23
CA ALA A 232 -15.49 -6.90 -7.81
C ALA A 232 -15.26 -6.10 -9.11
N GLY A 233 -14.07 -5.53 -9.25
CA GLY A 233 -13.65 -4.80 -10.43
C GLY A 233 -12.44 -5.45 -11.12
N PHE A 234 -12.20 -5.01 -12.36
CA PHE A 234 -11.08 -5.45 -13.18
C PHE A 234 -10.46 -4.25 -13.90
N VAL A 235 -9.13 -4.12 -13.82
CA VAL A 235 -8.41 -2.96 -14.35
C VAL A 235 -7.00 -3.36 -14.77
N PRO A 236 -6.76 -3.71 -16.05
CA PRO A 236 -5.40 -3.94 -16.53
C PRO A 236 -4.57 -2.66 -16.49
N ASP A 237 -3.31 -2.76 -16.03
CA ASP A 237 -2.34 -1.68 -16.17
C ASP A 237 -1.75 -1.69 -17.59
N PRO A 238 -2.03 -0.68 -18.43
CA PRO A 238 -1.69 -0.72 -19.87
C PRO A 238 -0.18 -0.66 -20.13
N ARG A 239 0.61 -0.20 -19.17
CA ARG A 239 2.05 0.05 -19.35
C ARG A 239 2.95 -1.10 -18.92
N THR A 240 2.45 -2.01 -18.11
CA THR A 240 3.28 -2.97 -17.36
C THR A 240 3.03 -4.43 -17.73
N SER A 241 3.98 -5.29 -17.37
CA SER A 241 3.84 -6.73 -17.25
C SER A 241 3.63 -7.10 -15.77
N HIS A 242 4.54 -7.90 -15.20
CA HIS A 242 4.37 -8.46 -13.85
C HIS A 242 4.89 -7.56 -12.71
N GLU A 243 5.54 -6.46 -13.01
CA GLU A 243 5.95 -5.49 -12.00
C GLU A 243 4.75 -4.78 -11.36
N CYS A 244 4.90 -4.21 -10.16
CA CYS A 244 3.81 -3.50 -9.47
C CYS A 244 3.27 -2.32 -10.29
N GLY A 245 4.10 -1.73 -11.12
CA GLY A 245 3.72 -0.72 -12.07
C GLY A 245 3.16 0.53 -11.43
N ASP A 246 2.08 1.01 -12.01
CA ASP A 246 1.40 2.24 -11.61
C ASP A 246 0.16 1.96 -10.77
N SER A 247 0.05 0.74 -10.22
CA SER A 247 -1.14 0.28 -9.48
C SER A 247 -1.58 1.22 -8.37
N ARG A 248 -0.63 1.90 -7.70
CA ARG A 248 -0.91 2.86 -6.62
C ARG A 248 -1.83 4.00 -7.03
N TYR A 249 -1.73 4.46 -8.27
CA TYR A 249 -2.54 5.60 -8.74
C TYR A 249 -4.04 5.31 -8.82
N LEU A 250 -4.43 4.04 -8.87
CA LEU A 250 -5.83 3.65 -8.74
C LEU A 250 -6.12 2.87 -7.45
N ALA A 251 -5.15 2.12 -6.92
CA ALA A 251 -5.34 1.39 -5.67
C ALA A 251 -5.60 2.32 -4.48
N ILE A 252 -4.88 3.44 -4.39
CA ILE A 252 -5.07 4.43 -3.32
C ILE A 252 -6.47 5.06 -3.37
N PRO A 253 -6.96 5.65 -4.48
CA PRO A 253 -8.33 6.15 -4.53
C PRO A 253 -9.41 5.07 -4.37
N PHE A 254 -9.17 3.83 -4.83
CA PHE A 254 -10.08 2.73 -4.58
C PHE A 254 -10.18 2.39 -3.08
N PHE A 255 -9.04 2.26 -2.41
CA PHE A 255 -9.01 2.01 -0.96
C PHE A 255 -9.55 3.19 -0.17
N ASP A 256 -9.27 4.43 -0.58
CA ASP A 256 -9.84 5.63 0.03
C ASP A 256 -11.38 5.59 0.05
N ALA A 257 -11.99 5.28 -1.09
CA ALA A 257 -13.44 5.12 -1.21
C ALA A 257 -13.98 3.96 -0.37
N CYS A 258 -13.29 2.81 -0.36
CA CYS A 258 -13.71 1.64 0.41
C CYS A 258 -13.55 1.85 1.93
N LEU A 259 -12.46 2.49 2.38
CA LEU A 259 -12.25 2.87 3.77
C LEU A 259 -13.34 3.85 4.24
N ALA A 260 -13.61 4.89 3.47
CA ALA A 260 -14.68 5.85 3.77
C ALA A 260 -16.05 5.18 3.82
N MET A 261 -16.31 4.18 2.96
CA MET A 261 -17.58 3.46 2.90
C MET A 261 -17.73 2.48 4.06
N ARG A 262 -16.70 1.71 4.41
CA ARG A 262 -16.84 0.52 5.24
C ARG A 262 -16.34 0.67 6.66
N LEU A 263 -15.38 1.58 6.94
CA LEU A 263 -14.92 1.78 8.32
C LEU A 263 -16.04 2.33 9.19
N PRO A 264 -16.36 1.70 10.34
CA PRO A 264 -17.32 2.23 11.28
C PRO A 264 -16.78 3.50 11.96
N GLU A 265 -17.65 4.30 12.54
CA GLU A 265 -17.24 5.43 13.39
C GLU A 265 -16.62 4.93 14.70
N SER A 266 -17.09 3.80 15.20
CA SER A 266 -16.56 3.13 16.39
C SER A 266 -16.70 1.61 16.29
N GLY A 267 -15.84 0.87 16.98
CA GLY A 267 -15.81 -0.59 17.00
C GLY A 267 -15.18 -1.19 15.73
N ALA A 268 -15.16 -2.51 15.62
CA ALA A 268 -14.50 -3.25 14.55
C ALA A 268 -15.45 -3.77 13.45
N LYS A 269 -16.78 -3.72 13.65
CA LYS A 269 -17.74 -4.26 12.71
C LYS A 269 -17.88 -3.36 11.48
N LEU A 270 -17.52 -3.90 10.33
CA LEU A 270 -17.56 -3.18 9.06
C LEU A 270 -19.00 -2.82 8.67
N ARG A 271 -19.17 -1.62 8.10
CA ARG A 271 -20.42 -1.22 7.47
C ARG A 271 -20.64 -2.02 6.17
N PRO A 272 -21.90 -2.30 5.78
CA PRO A 272 -22.19 -2.97 4.52
C PRO A 272 -21.77 -2.11 3.33
N VAL A 273 -21.51 -2.75 2.19
CA VAL A 273 -21.20 -2.05 0.94
C VAL A 273 -22.42 -1.24 0.48
N ASN A 274 -22.23 0.04 0.24
CA ASN A 274 -23.25 0.89 -0.36
C ASN A 274 -23.27 0.70 -1.89
N ARG A 275 -24.21 -0.08 -2.39
CA ARG A 275 -24.37 -0.35 -3.83
C ARG A 275 -25.11 0.77 -4.59
N LYS A 276 -25.71 1.74 -3.90
CA LYS A 276 -26.45 2.85 -4.53
C LYS A 276 -25.56 3.87 -5.22
N THR A 277 -24.31 4.01 -4.73
CA THR A 277 -23.32 4.92 -5.30
C THR A 277 -22.44 4.26 -6.34
N ALA A 278 -22.66 2.98 -6.63
CA ALA A 278 -21.83 2.19 -7.52
C ALA A 278 -21.95 2.65 -8.98
N TRP A 279 -20.85 2.50 -9.68
CA TRP A 279 -20.75 2.61 -11.13
C TRP A 279 -20.37 1.25 -11.71
N LEU A 280 -20.81 0.99 -12.93
CA LEU A 280 -20.50 -0.23 -13.65
C LEU A 280 -19.85 0.07 -14.98
N ALA A 281 -18.97 -0.84 -15.41
CA ALA A 281 -18.30 -0.77 -16.70
C ALA A 281 -18.27 -2.14 -17.36
N THR A 282 -18.39 -2.19 -18.68
CA THR A 282 -18.08 -3.43 -19.41
C THR A 282 -16.59 -3.75 -19.30
N ALA A 283 -16.27 -4.98 -18.92
CA ALA A 283 -14.88 -5.40 -18.78
C ALA A 283 -14.08 -5.18 -20.05
N LEU A 284 -12.80 -4.77 -19.92
CA LEU A 284 -11.87 -4.49 -21.03
C LEU A 284 -12.30 -3.31 -21.91
N THR A 285 -13.16 -2.42 -21.41
CA THR A 285 -13.47 -1.14 -22.06
C THR A 285 -12.94 0.02 -21.22
N ASP A 286 -13.19 1.24 -21.62
CA ASP A 286 -12.81 2.48 -20.94
C ASP A 286 -14.00 3.38 -20.61
N LYS A 287 -15.22 2.78 -20.53
CA LYS A 287 -16.45 3.50 -20.24
C LYS A 287 -17.14 2.92 -19.02
N ALA A 288 -17.48 3.78 -18.09
CA ALA A 288 -18.27 3.45 -16.92
C ALA A 288 -19.49 4.40 -16.81
N GLU A 289 -20.57 3.91 -16.25
CA GLU A 289 -21.79 4.67 -16.03
C GLU A 289 -22.42 4.29 -14.67
N PRO A 290 -23.30 5.13 -14.11
CA PRO A 290 -23.99 4.80 -12.86
C PRO A 290 -24.68 3.45 -12.97
N ALA A 291 -24.62 2.63 -11.91
CA ALA A 291 -25.23 1.30 -11.90
C ALA A 291 -26.73 1.32 -12.23
N ALA A 292 -27.44 2.41 -11.88
CA ALA A 292 -28.86 2.57 -12.16
C ALA A 292 -29.20 2.72 -13.65
N THR A 293 -28.24 3.12 -14.49
CA THR A 293 -28.42 3.37 -15.93
C THR A 293 -27.67 2.37 -16.82
N PHE A 294 -26.85 1.51 -16.21
CA PHE A 294 -26.04 0.53 -16.92
C PHE A 294 -26.91 -0.42 -17.76
N LYS A 295 -26.54 -0.59 -19.03
CA LYS A 295 -27.33 -1.40 -19.99
C LYS A 295 -26.81 -2.81 -20.19
N GLY A 296 -25.58 -3.11 -19.74
CA GLY A 296 -24.99 -4.44 -19.82
C GLY A 296 -25.46 -5.37 -18.71
N ASP A 297 -24.90 -6.58 -18.68
CA ASP A 297 -25.13 -7.52 -17.59
C ASP A 297 -24.36 -7.07 -16.33
N PRO A 298 -25.08 -6.73 -15.24
CA PRO A 298 -24.42 -6.28 -14.02
C PRO A 298 -23.54 -7.37 -13.35
N ASP A 299 -23.82 -8.67 -13.59
CA ASP A 299 -23.06 -9.78 -13.02
C ASP A 299 -21.78 -10.10 -13.80
N GLU A 300 -21.56 -9.49 -14.95
CA GLU A 300 -20.33 -9.53 -15.72
C GLU A 300 -19.57 -8.20 -15.70
N ALA A 301 -20.19 -7.13 -15.18
CA ALA A 301 -19.62 -5.79 -15.21
C ALA A 301 -18.54 -5.56 -14.13
N VAL A 302 -17.55 -4.73 -14.44
CA VAL A 302 -16.63 -4.14 -13.46
C VAL A 302 -17.42 -3.30 -12.48
N TRP A 303 -17.27 -3.56 -11.19
CA TRP A 303 -17.90 -2.76 -10.14
C TRP A 303 -16.91 -1.70 -9.63
N LEU A 304 -17.38 -0.47 -9.44
CA LEU A 304 -16.63 0.68 -8.97
C LEU A 304 -17.41 1.36 -7.83
N PRO A 305 -16.78 1.74 -6.71
CA PRO A 305 -17.49 2.15 -5.50
C PRO A 305 -18.26 3.47 -5.63
N ASN A 306 -17.82 4.37 -6.50
CA ASN A 306 -18.44 5.67 -6.71
C ASN A 306 -17.94 6.33 -8.02
N GLU A 307 -18.50 7.50 -8.34
CA GLU A 307 -18.16 8.28 -9.54
C GLU A 307 -16.68 8.69 -9.61
N ALA A 308 -16.09 9.09 -8.48
CA ALA A 308 -14.69 9.53 -8.46
C ALA A 308 -13.74 8.40 -8.86
N VAL A 309 -13.94 7.20 -8.29
CA VAL A 309 -13.17 6.01 -8.67
C VAL A 309 -13.49 5.58 -10.10
N ALA A 310 -14.72 5.72 -10.56
CA ALA A 310 -15.08 5.42 -11.95
C ALA A 310 -14.34 6.32 -12.96
N LYS A 311 -14.26 7.62 -12.69
CA LYS A 311 -13.49 8.56 -13.51
C LYS A 311 -11.99 8.23 -13.49
N ALA A 312 -11.44 7.94 -12.33
CA ALA A 312 -10.06 7.50 -12.19
C ALA A 312 -9.79 6.18 -12.93
N TRP A 313 -10.70 5.21 -12.85
CA TRP A 313 -10.62 3.94 -13.55
C TRP A 313 -10.64 4.13 -15.08
N MET A 314 -11.55 4.96 -15.62
CA MET A 314 -11.64 5.25 -17.06
C MET A 314 -10.37 5.88 -17.62
N GLU A 315 -9.68 6.70 -16.84
CA GLU A 315 -8.40 7.29 -17.21
C GLU A 315 -7.26 6.27 -17.08
N TYR A 316 -7.22 5.53 -15.98
CA TYR A 316 -6.17 4.57 -15.69
C TYR A 316 -6.10 3.44 -16.73
N VAL A 317 -7.24 2.91 -17.17
CA VAL A 317 -7.25 1.83 -18.19
C VAL A 317 -6.62 2.27 -19.53
N LYS A 318 -6.61 3.58 -19.81
CA LYS A 318 -5.99 4.17 -21.03
C LYS A 318 -4.52 4.49 -20.84
N THR A 319 -4.17 5.04 -19.68
CA THR A 319 -2.90 5.73 -19.48
C THR A 319 -1.99 5.10 -18.44
N GLY A 320 -2.54 4.27 -17.53
CA GLY A 320 -1.86 3.78 -16.33
C GLY A 320 -1.62 4.89 -15.30
N ALA A 321 -2.29 6.04 -15.43
CA ALA A 321 -2.20 7.18 -14.54
C ALA A 321 -3.61 7.68 -14.18
N VAL A 322 -3.67 8.62 -13.23
CA VAL A 322 -4.90 9.30 -12.80
C VAL A 322 -4.63 10.80 -12.79
N SER A 323 -5.57 11.60 -13.28
CA SER A 323 -5.46 13.05 -13.25
C SER A 323 -5.35 13.58 -11.83
N ASP A 324 -4.41 14.45 -11.63
CA ASP A 324 -4.24 15.21 -10.41
C ASP A 324 -4.28 16.71 -10.74
N LYS A 325 -5.15 17.43 -10.06
CA LYS A 325 -5.35 18.89 -10.21
C LYS A 325 -5.17 19.62 -8.88
N SER A 326 -4.87 18.89 -7.82
CA SER A 326 -4.75 19.41 -6.46
C SER A 326 -3.28 19.65 -6.11
N PRO A 327 -2.87 20.87 -5.74
CA PRO A 327 -1.53 21.06 -5.19
C PRO A 327 -1.36 20.28 -3.89
N PRO A 328 -0.15 19.75 -3.61
CA PRO A 328 0.13 19.12 -2.34
C PRO A 328 0.04 20.15 -1.19
N ILE A 329 -0.17 19.67 0.03
CA ILE A 329 -0.13 20.54 1.20
C ILE A 329 1.30 21.02 1.48
N ALA A 330 1.42 22.22 2.10
CA ALA A 330 2.72 22.75 2.49
C ALA A 330 3.46 21.81 3.46
N PRO A 331 4.79 21.68 3.35
CA PRO A 331 5.61 21.06 4.37
C PRO A 331 5.37 21.69 5.75
N ARG A 332 5.57 20.92 6.80
CA ARG A 332 5.33 21.35 8.19
C ARG A 332 6.62 21.29 9.00
N ALA A 333 6.59 21.93 10.18
CA ALA A 333 7.67 21.86 11.15
C ALA A 333 9.05 22.23 10.56
N LEU A 334 9.08 23.17 9.62
CA LEU A 334 10.37 23.66 9.08
C LEU A 334 11.22 24.26 10.19
N LYS A 335 12.38 23.67 10.39
CA LYS A 335 13.33 24.06 11.43
C LYS A 335 14.67 24.41 10.78
N LEU A 336 15.26 25.50 11.24
CA LEU A 336 16.61 25.96 10.85
C LEU A 336 17.58 25.73 12.02
N THR A 337 18.66 25.03 11.77
CA THR A 337 19.70 24.74 12.78
C THR A 337 21.07 25.06 12.18
N PRO A 338 21.85 26.00 12.75
CA PRO A 338 23.22 26.21 12.32
C PRO A 338 24.10 25.01 12.70
N ILE A 339 24.92 24.58 11.76
CA ILE A 339 25.86 23.48 11.95
C ILE A 339 27.17 23.84 11.22
N ASP A 340 28.25 24.03 11.95
CA ASP A 340 29.62 24.20 11.42
C ASP A 340 29.73 25.19 10.23
N GLY A 341 29.10 26.37 10.37
CA GLY A 341 29.13 27.40 9.34
C GLY A 341 28.13 27.21 8.19
N ALA A 342 27.32 26.16 8.25
CA ALA A 342 26.21 25.90 7.33
C ALA A 342 24.86 26.08 8.03
N MET A 343 23.76 26.05 7.26
CA MET A 343 22.39 26.02 7.76
C MET A 343 21.72 24.71 7.41
N GLU A 344 21.34 23.94 8.42
CA GLU A 344 20.53 22.75 8.24
C GLU A 344 19.05 23.11 8.28
N LEU A 345 18.32 22.64 7.28
CA LEU A 345 16.88 22.67 7.19
C LEU A 345 16.35 21.25 7.43
N THR A 346 15.36 21.10 8.29
CA THR A 346 14.57 19.86 8.45
C THR A 346 13.10 20.19 8.44
N TRP A 347 12.28 19.29 7.90
CA TRP A 347 10.83 19.46 7.81
C TRP A 347 10.10 18.13 7.82
N ASP A 348 8.78 18.17 7.95
CA ASP A 348 7.86 17.06 7.73
C ASP A 348 6.96 17.36 6.53
N ALA A 349 6.55 16.33 5.80
CA ALA A 349 5.57 16.47 4.73
C ALA A 349 4.74 15.19 4.59
N ASP A 350 3.51 15.35 4.14
CA ASP A 350 2.67 14.26 3.69
C ASP A 350 2.69 14.24 2.15
N ALA A 351 2.59 13.06 1.56
CA ALA A 351 2.40 12.95 0.12
C ALA A 351 0.97 13.33 -0.26
N ASP A 352 0.83 13.85 -1.47
CA ASP A 352 -0.45 14.02 -2.15
C ASP A 352 -1.11 12.66 -2.39
N LEU A 353 -2.43 12.57 -2.18
CA LEU A 353 -3.17 11.31 -2.34
C LEU A 353 -3.34 10.90 -3.80
N GLU A 354 -3.38 11.85 -4.71
CA GLU A 354 -3.62 11.62 -6.13
C GLU A 354 -2.34 11.15 -6.84
N SER A 355 -1.24 11.90 -6.73
CA SER A 355 -0.02 11.61 -7.48
C SER A 355 1.25 11.45 -6.62
N GLY A 356 1.12 11.51 -5.30
CA GLY A 356 2.24 11.33 -4.38
C GLY A 356 3.15 12.55 -4.28
N LEU A 357 4.42 12.32 -3.92
CA LEU A 357 5.42 13.36 -3.69
C LEU A 357 6.60 13.15 -4.63
N GLN A 358 6.87 14.13 -5.50
CA GLN A 358 7.97 14.07 -6.47
C GLN A 358 9.26 14.66 -5.92
N ALA A 359 9.18 15.86 -5.30
CA ALA A 359 10.37 16.61 -4.91
C ALA A 359 10.04 17.65 -3.84
N PHE A 360 11.11 18.22 -3.27
CA PHE A 360 11.07 19.48 -2.54
C PHE A 360 11.94 20.51 -3.23
N ILE A 361 11.45 21.75 -3.33
CA ILE A 361 12.21 22.92 -3.73
C ILE A 361 12.62 23.65 -2.46
N ILE A 362 13.91 23.98 -2.36
CA ILE A 362 14.47 24.76 -1.25
C ILE A 362 14.80 26.15 -1.77
N GLU A 363 14.21 27.17 -1.16
CA GLU A 363 14.49 28.57 -1.48
C GLU A 363 15.21 29.25 -0.32
N ARG A 364 16.13 30.18 -0.66
CA ARG A 364 16.73 31.15 0.25
C ARG A 364 16.55 32.54 -0.32
N ASP A 365 15.98 33.44 0.47
CA ASP A 365 15.69 34.83 0.10
C ASP A 365 14.89 34.94 -1.23
N GLY A 366 13.93 34.02 -1.40
CA GLY A 366 13.06 33.94 -2.57
C GLY A 366 13.69 33.36 -3.83
N LYS A 367 14.93 32.81 -3.75
CA LYS A 367 15.60 32.15 -4.87
C LYS A 367 15.75 30.65 -4.59
N GLU A 368 15.44 29.81 -5.58
CA GLU A 368 15.68 28.37 -5.52
C GLU A 368 17.18 28.13 -5.43
N ILE A 369 17.62 27.42 -4.38
CA ILE A 369 19.03 27.03 -4.14
C ILE A 369 19.24 25.54 -4.26
N ALA A 370 18.18 24.74 -4.14
CA ALA A 370 18.26 23.29 -4.30
C ALA A 370 16.89 22.67 -4.66
N ARG A 371 16.95 21.48 -5.25
CA ARG A 371 15.81 20.60 -5.45
C ARG A 371 16.16 19.20 -4.95
N LEU A 372 15.28 18.58 -4.15
CA LEU A 372 15.50 17.27 -3.55
C LEU A 372 14.40 16.30 -3.94
N PRO A 373 14.75 15.05 -4.35
CA PRO A 373 16.11 14.64 -4.70
C PRO A 373 16.55 15.33 -6.01
N GLU A 374 17.84 15.42 -6.25
CA GLU A 374 18.36 15.96 -7.54
C GLU A 374 17.81 15.20 -8.76
N LYS A 375 17.58 13.90 -8.57
CA LYS A 375 16.93 13.00 -9.54
C LYS A 375 15.70 12.38 -8.89
N ALA A 376 14.55 12.99 -9.09
CA ALA A 376 13.26 12.54 -8.54
C ALA A 376 12.60 11.41 -9.38
N VAL A 377 13.38 10.53 -9.97
CA VAL A 377 12.91 9.47 -10.86
C VAL A 377 13.32 8.12 -10.28
N GLY A 378 12.36 7.29 -9.91
CA GLY A 378 12.59 5.93 -9.49
C GLY A 378 13.07 5.02 -10.63
N ARG A 379 13.40 3.77 -10.32
CA ARG A 379 13.93 2.75 -11.24
C ARG A 379 13.13 2.60 -12.54
N PHE A 380 11.82 2.79 -12.49
CA PHE A 380 10.92 2.69 -13.64
C PHE A 380 10.45 4.06 -14.16
N GLY A 381 11.18 5.14 -13.88
CA GLY A 381 10.84 6.48 -14.35
C GLY A 381 9.68 7.15 -13.61
N ARG A 382 9.26 6.63 -12.46
CA ARG A 382 8.19 7.23 -11.66
C ARG A 382 8.72 8.45 -10.90
N PRO A 383 8.08 9.63 -11.07
CA PRO A 383 8.56 10.86 -10.50
C PRO A 383 8.08 11.03 -9.04
N LEU A 384 8.55 10.17 -8.13
CA LEU A 384 8.26 10.26 -6.71
C LEU A 384 9.51 10.62 -5.91
N PHE A 385 9.34 11.39 -4.84
CA PHE A 385 10.43 11.80 -3.95
C PHE A 385 11.24 10.61 -3.44
N GLN A 386 10.56 9.55 -3.03
CA GLN A 386 11.20 8.28 -2.73
C GLN A 386 11.41 7.51 -4.03
N GLY A 387 12.65 7.18 -4.36
CA GLY A 387 12.95 6.26 -5.45
C GLY A 387 12.25 4.93 -5.20
N LEU A 388 11.48 4.44 -6.18
CA LEU A 388 10.71 3.20 -6.03
C LEU A 388 11.52 2.01 -6.53
N SER A 389 11.46 0.91 -5.78
CA SER A 389 12.00 -0.38 -6.18
C SER A 389 11.11 -1.05 -7.24
N TYR A 390 11.56 -2.20 -7.76
CA TYR A 390 10.74 -3.05 -8.64
C TYR A 390 9.35 -3.37 -8.04
N HIS A 391 9.26 -3.44 -6.72
CA HIS A 391 8.07 -3.86 -5.99
C HIS A 391 7.20 -2.69 -5.49
N ASP A 392 7.37 -1.51 -6.08
CA ASP A 392 6.55 -0.33 -5.78
C ASP A 392 6.65 0.15 -4.32
N THR A 393 7.84 0.02 -3.75
CA THR A 393 8.18 0.55 -2.43
C THR A 393 9.46 1.36 -2.46
N PRO A 394 9.72 2.21 -1.46
CA PRO A 394 10.95 2.99 -1.40
C PRO A 394 12.21 2.13 -1.47
N GLU A 395 13.24 2.63 -2.16
CA GLU A 395 14.59 2.07 -2.12
C GLU A 395 15.30 2.49 -0.83
N ARG A 396 16.33 1.74 -0.44
CA ARG A 396 17.19 2.11 0.69
C ARG A 396 18.50 2.70 0.22
N PRO A 397 19.07 3.69 0.94
CA PRO A 397 18.49 4.39 2.09
C PRO A 397 17.33 5.30 1.67
N LEU A 398 16.38 5.50 2.59
CA LEU A 398 15.26 6.41 2.38
C LEU A 398 15.77 7.86 2.35
N PRO A 399 15.27 8.71 1.42
CA PRO A 399 15.63 10.11 1.40
C PRO A 399 15.24 10.82 2.69
N ALA A 400 16.15 11.62 3.25
CA ALA A 400 15.83 12.44 4.40
C ALA A 400 15.11 13.73 3.96
N MET A 401 14.08 14.14 4.71
CA MET A 401 13.49 15.48 4.59
C MET A 401 14.38 16.51 5.28
N ARG A 402 15.56 16.70 4.67
CA ARG A 402 16.66 17.47 5.21
C ARG A 402 17.48 18.07 4.09
N TYR A 403 17.95 19.30 4.29
CA TYR A 403 18.88 19.95 3.40
C TYR A 403 19.95 20.69 4.22
N LEU A 404 21.22 20.66 3.79
CA LEU A 404 22.31 21.40 4.40
C LEU A 404 22.81 22.47 3.42
N ASP A 405 22.44 23.72 3.68
CA ASP A 405 22.97 24.87 2.93
C ASP A 405 24.39 25.24 3.42
N LYS A 406 25.38 24.81 2.65
CA LYS A 406 26.81 25.11 2.89
C LYS A 406 27.24 26.46 2.30
N THR A 407 26.35 27.15 1.59
CA THR A 407 26.65 28.40 0.89
C THR A 407 26.18 29.62 1.66
N VAL A 408 25.65 29.44 2.86
CA VAL A 408 25.21 30.52 3.73
C VAL A 408 26.40 31.31 4.27
N THR A 409 26.27 32.65 4.28
CA THR A 409 27.29 33.49 4.94
C THR A 409 27.12 33.38 6.46
N PRO A 410 28.18 33.04 7.22
CA PRO A 410 28.12 32.99 8.67
C PRO A 410 27.57 34.28 9.28
N GLY A 411 26.56 34.19 10.16
CA GLY A 411 25.92 35.35 10.80
C GLY A 411 24.93 36.12 9.92
N GLY A 412 24.78 35.76 8.65
CA GLY A 412 23.78 36.30 7.75
C GLY A 412 22.35 36.00 8.21
N LYS A 413 21.44 36.98 8.06
CA LYS A 413 19.99 36.75 8.26
C LYS A 413 19.38 36.34 6.93
N HIS A 414 18.82 35.14 6.88
CA HIS A 414 18.20 34.60 5.67
C HIS A 414 16.79 34.09 5.93
N ARG A 415 15.93 34.23 4.93
CA ARG A 415 14.60 33.59 4.91
C ARG A 415 14.67 32.35 4.04
N TYR A 416 14.29 31.22 4.60
CA TYR A 416 14.20 29.96 3.88
C TYR A 416 12.76 29.57 3.65
N ALA A 417 12.49 28.88 2.54
CA ALA A 417 11.23 28.22 2.26
C ALA A 417 11.45 26.81 1.72
N VAL A 418 10.53 25.90 2.06
CA VAL A 418 10.43 24.56 1.48
C VAL A 418 9.07 24.42 0.82
N ILE A 419 9.06 23.95 -0.43
CA ILE A 419 7.89 23.77 -1.25
C ILE A 419 7.84 22.30 -1.66
N ALA A 420 6.73 21.61 -1.39
CA ALA A 420 6.49 20.25 -1.89
C ALA A 420 6.02 20.30 -3.35
N VAL A 421 6.42 19.30 -4.13
CA VAL A 421 6.02 19.13 -5.54
C VAL A 421 5.46 17.73 -5.71
N ASN A 422 4.22 17.60 -6.20
CA ASN A 422 3.59 16.30 -6.41
C ASN A 422 4.02 15.60 -7.73
N GLY A 423 3.50 14.41 -8.01
CA GLY A 423 3.87 13.59 -9.15
C GLY A 423 3.57 14.20 -10.53
N VAL A 424 2.70 15.20 -10.61
CA VAL A 424 2.37 15.92 -11.85
C VAL A 424 2.98 17.34 -11.91
N GLY A 425 3.82 17.69 -10.90
CA GLY A 425 4.57 18.96 -10.90
C GLY A 425 3.84 20.14 -10.27
N LEU A 426 2.67 19.96 -9.67
CA LEU A 426 1.99 21.01 -8.91
C LEU A 426 2.76 21.30 -7.62
N ARG A 427 2.81 22.59 -7.23
CA ARG A 427 3.57 23.09 -6.09
C ARG A 427 2.67 23.44 -4.92
N SER A 428 3.07 23.08 -3.72
CA SER A 428 2.42 23.50 -2.49
C SER A 428 2.60 24.99 -2.21
N PRO A 429 1.84 25.57 -1.27
CA PRO A 429 2.25 26.79 -0.60
C PRO A 429 3.64 26.62 0.06
N ARG A 430 4.32 27.75 0.28
CA ARG A 430 5.62 27.78 0.96
C ARG A 430 5.48 27.45 2.45
N ALA A 431 6.34 26.60 2.97
CA ALA A 431 6.63 26.55 4.41
C ALA A 431 7.84 27.44 4.67
N GLU A 432 7.67 28.50 5.43
CA GLU A 432 8.69 29.54 5.63
C GLU A 432 9.27 29.52 7.04
N ALA A 433 10.56 29.81 7.16
CA ALA A 433 11.26 30.09 8.40
C ALA A 433 12.35 31.16 8.16
N ALA A 434 12.58 31.99 9.15
CA ALA A 434 13.61 33.02 9.10
C ALA A 434 14.56 32.90 10.29
N ARG A 435 15.79 33.30 10.07
CA ARG A 435 16.80 33.41 11.12
C ARG A 435 17.63 34.68 10.93
#